data_f3857fdc8775ac1cce400c2f18cfad88
#
_entry.id   f3857fdc8775ac1cce400c2f18cfad88
#
_cell.length_a   1.000
_cell.length_b   1.000
_cell.length_c   1.000
_cell.angle_alpha   90.00
_cell.angle_beta   90.00
_cell.angle_gamma   90.00
#
_symmetry.space_group_name_H-M   'P 1'
#
loop_
_entity.id
_entity.type
_entity.pdbx_description
1 polymer ?
#
loop_
_entity_poly.entity_id
_entity_poly.type
_entity_poly.pdbx_seq_one_letter_code
_entity_poly.pdbx_strand_id
1 'polypeptide(L)'
;MYYCGSAQPERAEGALRTALAALPISGERLDPDCEVRVTAGPQPQVVEEAMDVSQGKLALGFRTGGVTCWEEDYPALTMFNAVFGGTTLSKLFMNVREKLSLCYYASSMLEKMKGLVLVSSGIEFDKYQTAKDEILSQLEAIRRGEIQDWELEGARRTLIGGHLATLDDQGRQEEFWLGQAAAGLDTTIPELTAQFEEVTREQVSAVARKLELDTVYFLKGKEG
;
A
#
# COMPACT_ATOMS: atom_id res chain seq x y z
N MET A 1 17.42 8.48 -12.51
CA MET A 1 17.55 9.69 -11.68
C MET A 1 16.50 10.67 -12.18
N TYR A 2 15.75 11.27 -11.30
CA TYR A 2 14.71 12.25 -11.61
C TYR A 2 15.10 13.60 -11.01
N TYR A 3 14.72 14.69 -11.64
CA TYR A 3 14.99 16.06 -11.17
C TYR A 3 13.70 16.88 -11.21
N CYS A 4 13.37 17.53 -10.11
CA CYS A 4 12.31 18.51 -10.02
C CYS A 4 12.87 19.82 -9.45
N GLY A 5 12.80 20.91 -10.19
CA GLY A 5 13.34 22.20 -9.77
C GLY A 5 13.29 23.27 -10.86
N SER A 6 13.82 24.45 -10.56
CA SER A 6 13.78 25.63 -11.45
C SER A 6 14.90 25.70 -12.49
N ALA A 7 15.88 24.80 -12.45
CA ALA A 7 16.95 24.79 -13.45
C ALA A 7 16.42 24.27 -14.80
N GLN A 8 16.98 24.79 -15.90
CA GLN A 8 16.64 24.28 -17.22
C GLN A 8 17.04 22.80 -17.33
N PRO A 9 16.19 21.94 -17.96
CA PRO A 9 16.40 20.50 -18.04
C PRO A 9 17.78 20.10 -18.57
N GLU A 10 18.25 20.78 -19.63
CA GLU A 10 19.54 20.48 -20.27
C GLU A 10 20.73 20.77 -19.35
N ARG A 11 20.60 21.80 -18.50
CA ARG A 11 21.63 22.14 -17.51
C ARG A 11 21.67 21.13 -16.39
N ALA A 12 20.49 20.70 -15.90
CA ALA A 12 20.38 19.66 -14.88
C ALA A 12 20.93 18.31 -15.41
N GLU A 13 20.54 17.91 -16.61
CA GLU A 13 21.04 16.71 -17.26
C GLU A 13 22.56 16.74 -17.45
N GLY A 14 23.11 17.83 -17.96
CA GLY A 14 24.56 17.97 -18.15
C GLY A 14 25.35 17.86 -16.85
N ALA A 15 24.88 18.50 -15.76
CA ALA A 15 25.48 18.40 -14.44
C ALA A 15 25.43 16.97 -13.86
N LEU A 16 24.28 16.29 -14.00
CA LEU A 16 24.08 14.91 -13.55
C LEU A 16 24.97 13.94 -14.33
N ARG A 17 25.03 14.05 -15.66
CA ARG A 17 25.90 13.21 -16.51
C ARG A 17 27.37 13.39 -16.13
N THR A 18 27.81 14.62 -15.91
CA THR A 18 29.20 14.92 -15.49
C THR A 18 29.51 14.27 -14.14
N ALA A 19 28.62 14.43 -13.17
CA ALA A 19 28.79 13.84 -11.83
C ALA A 19 28.82 12.30 -11.88
N LEU A 20 27.93 11.68 -12.65
CA LEU A 20 27.86 10.23 -12.80
C LEU A 20 29.08 9.65 -13.53
N ALA A 21 29.59 10.36 -14.54
CA ALA A 21 30.79 9.94 -15.26
C ALA A 21 32.06 9.90 -14.37
N ALA A 22 32.06 10.66 -13.29
CA ALA A 22 33.16 10.67 -12.32
C ALA A 22 33.09 9.50 -11.31
N LEU A 23 32.00 8.75 -11.25
CA LEU A 23 31.88 7.60 -10.34
C LEU A 23 32.69 6.41 -10.87
N PRO A 24 33.50 5.76 -10.03
CA PRO A 24 34.19 4.55 -10.42
C PRO A 24 33.19 3.43 -10.61
N ILE A 25 32.83 3.13 -11.83
CA ILE A 25 32.00 1.97 -12.17
C ILE A 25 32.95 0.80 -12.42
N SER A 26 33.00 -0.12 -11.48
CA SER A 26 33.76 -1.37 -11.63
C SER A 26 32.79 -2.55 -11.50
N GLY A 27 32.84 -3.46 -12.49
CA GLY A 27 32.05 -4.67 -12.49
C GLY A 27 30.89 -4.67 -13.48
N GLU A 28 30.23 -5.81 -13.55
CA GLU A 28 29.06 -6.02 -14.37
C GLU A 28 27.81 -5.39 -13.71
N ARG A 29 26.99 -4.73 -14.51
CA ARG A 29 25.72 -4.17 -14.03
C ARG A 29 24.77 -5.34 -13.68
N LEU A 30 24.39 -5.42 -12.43
CA LEU A 30 23.38 -6.38 -11.99
C LEU A 30 22.00 -5.80 -12.25
N ASP A 31 21.17 -6.53 -12.98
CA ASP A 31 19.75 -6.25 -13.05
C ASP A 31 19.07 -6.87 -11.83
N PRO A 32 18.36 -6.08 -11.01
CA PRO A 32 17.63 -6.63 -9.89
C PRO A 32 16.54 -7.57 -10.39
N ASP A 33 16.39 -8.70 -9.72
CA ASP A 33 15.26 -9.60 -9.95
C ASP A 33 13.97 -8.90 -9.54
N CYS A 34 13.09 -8.69 -10.52
CA CYS A 34 11.80 -8.02 -10.36
C CYS A 34 10.62 -9.01 -10.49
N GLU A 35 10.85 -10.30 -10.19
CA GLU A 35 9.76 -11.27 -10.25
C GLU A 35 8.58 -10.81 -9.37
N VAL A 36 7.41 -10.70 -10.00
CA VAL A 36 6.15 -10.38 -9.32
C VAL A 36 5.35 -11.66 -9.18
N ARG A 37 5.24 -12.15 -7.94
CA ARG A 37 4.37 -13.28 -7.64
C ARG A 37 2.95 -12.77 -7.37
N VAL A 38 2.03 -13.04 -8.28
CA VAL A 38 0.68 -12.48 -8.27
C VAL A 38 -0.34 -13.28 -7.44
N THR A 39 -0.06 -14.55 -7.16
CA THR A 39 -0.95 -15.44 -6.40
C THR A 39 -0.31 -15.90 -5.10
N ALA A 40 -1.12 -16.15 -4.09
CA ALA A 40 -0.69 -16.79 -2.85
C ALA A 40 -0.40 -18.30 -3.04
N GLY A 41 0.32 -18.89 -2.10
CA GLY A 41 0.44 -20.34 -2.02
C GLY A 41 -0.87 -21.00 -1.58
N PRO A 42 -0.95 -22.36 -1.62
CA PRO A 42 -2.18 -23.08 -1.28
C PRO A 42 -2.61 -22.92 0.18
N GLN A 43 -1.69 -22.49 1.05
CA GLN A 43 -1.95 -22.12 2.45
C GLN A 43 -1.08 -20.92 2.81
N PRO A 44 -1.60 -19.98 3.63
CA PRO A 44 -0.80 -18.87 4.12
C PRO A 44 0.39 -19.36 4.93
N GLN A 45 1.54 -18.72 4.74
CA GLN A 45 2.70 -18.95 5.61
C GLN A 45 2.45 -18.27 6.96
N VAL A 46 2.76 -18.97 8.05
CA VAL A 46 2.72 -18.41 9.40
C VAL A 46 4.13 -18.37 9.96
N VAL A 47 4.61 -17.16 10.26
CA VAL A 47 5.94 -16.92 10.81
C VAL A 47 5.79 -16.28 12.18
N GLU A 48 6.37 -16.89 13.21
CA GLU A 48 6.44 -16.33 14.54
C GLU A 48 7.90 -16.09 14.95
N GLU A 49 8.16 -14.93 15.51
CA GLU A 49 9.45 -14.59 16.09
C GLU A 49 9.28 -14.12 17.54
N ALA A 50 10.26 -14.46 18.38
CA ALA A 50 10.30 -14.00 19.76
C ALA A 50 11.52 -13.11 19.99
N MET A 51 11.27 -11.85 20.36
CA MET A 51 12.31 -10.87 20.66
C MET A 51 12.07 -10.22 22.02
N ASP A 52 13.07 -9.50 22.53
CA ASP A 52 12.92 -8.67 23.73
C ASP A 52 12.18 -7.39 23.36
N VAL A 53 10.84 -7.48 23.34
CA VAL A 53 9.93 -6.39 22.99
C VAL A 53 8.76 -6.36 23.97
N SER A 54 8.27 -5.15 24.25
CA SER A 54 7.11 -4.93 25.15
C SER A 54 5.77 -4.94 24.43
N GLN A 55 5.77 -4.99 23.09
CA GLN A 55 4.56 -4.93 22.27
C GLN A 55 4.65 -5.92 21.10
N GLY A 56 3.58 -6.66 20.87
CA GLY A 56 3.44 -7.54 19.71
C GLY A 56 3.29 -6.75 18.41
N LYS A 57 3.82 -7.31 17.33
CA LYS A 57 3.59 -6.81 15.98
C LYS A 57 2.93 -7.91 15.16
N LEU A 58 1.76 -7.61 14.63
CA LEU A 58 1.04 -8.49 13.72
C LEU A 58 1.09 -7.87 12.32
N ALA A 59 1.55 -8.64 11.35
CA ALA A 59 1.48 -8.26 9.95
C ALA A 59 0.78 -9.35 9.13
N LEU A 60 -0.09 -8.94 8.21
CA LEU A 60 -0.75 -9.81 7.24
C LEU A 60 -0.44 -9.33 5.84
N GLY A 61 0.18 -10.18 5.03
CA GLY A 61 0.48 -9.93 3.63
C GLY A 61 -0.55 -10.59 2.73
N PHE A 62 -1.11 -9.82 1.79
CA PHE A 62 -2.08 -10.30 0.81
C PHE A 62 -1.53 -10.09 -0.60
N ARG A 63 -1.72 -11.09 -1.47
CA ARG A 63 -1.57 -10.93 -2.91
C ARG A 63 -2.85 -10.37 -3.50
N THR A 64 -2.71 -9.48 -4.48
CA THR A 64 -3.85 -8.78 -5.09
C THR A 64 -4.52 -9.54 -6.25
N GLY A 65 -4.14 -10.82 -6.46
CA GLY A 65 -4.67 -11.62 -7.55
C GLY A 65 -4.31 -11.06 -8.93
N GLY A 66 -3.13 -10.45 -9.05
CA GLY A 66 -2.61 -9.89 -10.30
C GLY A 66 -2.90 -8.41 -10.53
N VAL A 67 -3.66 -7.75 -9.66
CA VAL A 67 -3.91 -6.32 -9.82
C VAL A 67 -2.68 -5.53 -9.34
N THR A 68 -2.05 -4.82 -10.26
CA THR A 68 -0.89 -3.96 -10.05
C THR A 68 -1.17 -2.57 -10.61
N CYS A 69 -0.20 -1.66 -10.58
CA CYS A 69 -0.37 -0.31 -11.13
C CYS A 69 -0.55 -0.26 -12.66
N TRP A 70 -0.37 -1.38 -13.35
CA TRP A 70 -0.57 -1.50 -14.81
C TRP A 70 -1.96 -1.98 -15.20
N GLU A 71 -2.77 -2.44 -14.24
CA GLU A 71 -4.07 -3.03 -14.50
C GLU A 71 -5.19 -1.98 -14.43
N GLU A 72 -6.25 -2.19 -15.19
CA GLU A 72 -7.44 -1.32 -15.22
C GLU A 72 -8.10 -1.20 -13.83
N ASP A 73 -8.03 -2.25 -13.03
CA ASP A 73 -8.59 -2.30 -11.67
C ASP A 73 -7.73 -1.58 -10.62
N TYR A 74 -6.60 -0.97 -10.99
CA TYR A 74 -5.70 -0.29 -10.04
C TYR A 74 -6.37 0.85 -9.24
N PRO A 75 -7.19 1.74 -9.83
CA PRO A 75 -7.90 2.75 -9.06
C PRO A 75 -8.84 2.15 -8.02
N ALA A 76 -9.53 1.05 -8.35
CA ALA A 76 -10.40 0.33 -7.43
C ALA A 76 -9.59 -0.35 -6.29
N LEU A 77 -8.40 -0.89 -6.59
CA LEU A 77 -7.49 -1.46 -5.58
C LEU A 77 -6.95 -0.38 -4.64
N THR A 78 -6.63 0.81 -5.17
CA THR A 78 -6.20 1.95 -4.35
C THR A 78 -7.32 2.42 -3.43
N MET A 79 -8.54 2.52 -3.95
CA MET A 79 -9.74 2.85 -3.16
C MET A 79 -10.03 1.76 -2.12
N PHE A 80 -9.90 0.46 -2.47
CA PHE A 80 -10.00 -0.63 -1.52
C PHE A 80 -9.03 -0.45 -0.36
N ASN A 81 -7.75 -0.19 -0.63
CA ASN A 81 -6.75 0.03 0.42
C ASN A 81 -7.13 1.21 1.32
N ALA A 82 -7.62 2.30 0.76
CA ALA A 82 -8.07 3.48 1.52
C ALA A 82 -9.25 3.16 2.44
N VAL A 83 -10.25 2.40 1.98
CA VAL A 83 -11.39 1.93 2.78
C VAL A 83 -10.96 0.89 3.81
N PHE A 84 -10.05 -0.01 3.47
CA PHE A 84 -9.64 -1.11 4.32
C PHE A 84 -8.80 -0.63 5.51
N GLY A 85 -7.65 0.01 5.26
CA GLY A 85 -6.73 0.40 6.34
C GLY A 85 -5.85 1.62 6.00
N GLY A 86 -6.00 2.22 4.81
CA GLY A 86 -5.13 3.30 4.33
C GLY A 86 -5.46 4.70 4.85
N THR A 87 -6.57 4.87 5.58
CA THR A 87 -7.02 6.17 6.10
C THR A 87 -7.48 6.09 7.55
N THR A 88 -7.63 7.24 8.19
CA THR A 88 -8.19 7.33 9.56
C THR A 88 -9.71 7.07 9.62
N LEU A 89 -10.38 6.98 8.48
CA LEU A 89 -11.79 6.60 8.37
C LEU A 89 -11.96 5.15 7.90
N SER A 90 -10.85 4.41 7.76
CA SER A 90 -10.84 3.03 7.27
C SER A 90 -11.46 2.05 8.27
N LYS A 91 -11.89 0.90 7.76
CA LYS A 91 -12.47 -0.18 8.58
C LYS A 91 -11.52 -0.67 9.67
N LEU A 92 -10.23 -0.83 9.36
CA LEU A 92 -9.24 -1.26 10.36
C LEU A 92 -9.08 -0.21 11.46
N PHE A 93 -8.99 1.06 11.10
CA PHE A 93 -8.87 2.13 12.09
C PHE A 93 -10.14 2.20 12.97
N MET A 94 -11.31 2.28 12.36
CA MET A 94 -12.58 2.49 13.09
C MET A 94 -13.02 1.27 13.91
N ASN A 95 -12.87 0.06 13.37
CA ASN A 95 -13.40 -1.14 14.01
C ASN A 95 -12.35 -1.86 14.87
N VAL A 96 -11.12 -2.05 14.38
CA VAL A 96 -10.10 -2.81 15.10
C VAL A 96 -9.44 -1.97 16.20
N ARG A 97 -9.09 -0.72 15.87
CA ARG A 97 -8.43 0.18 16.82
C ARG A 97 -9.42 0.89 17.72
N GLU A 98 -10.34 1.70 17.16
CA GLU A 98 -11.18 2.61 17.96
C GLU A 98 -12.29 1.86 18.70
N LYS A 99 -13.08 1.04 17.99
CA LYS A 99 -14.26 0.38 18.57
C LYS A 99 -13.92 -0.78 19.48
N LEU A 100 -13.00 -1.65 19.07
CA LEU A 100 -12.67 -2.87 19.81
C LEU A 100 -11.41 -2.74 20.65
N SER A 101 -10.63 -1.67 20.48
CA SER A 101 -9.37 -1.43 21.22
C SER A 101 -8.42 -2.63 21.20
N LEU A 102 -8.37 -3.38 20.09
CA LEU A 102 -7.54 -4.58 19.95
C LEU A 102 -6.08 -4.27 19.68
N CYS A 103 -5.78 -3.03 19.28
CA CYS A 103 -4.45 -2.63 18.86
C CYS A 103 -4.19 -1.15 19.09
N TYR A 104 -2.92 -0.78 19.15
CA TYR A 104 -2.47 0.63 19.23
C TYR A 104 -2.58 1.32 17.88
N TYR A 105 -2.37 0.58 16.82
CA TYR A 105 -2.59 1.02 15.44
C TYR A 105 -2.97 -0.19 14.57
N ALA A 106 -3.75 0.05 13.55
CA ALA A 106 -4.02 -0.90 12.46
C ALA A 106 -4.11 -0.10 11.17
N SER A 107 -3.29 -0.47 10.20
CA SER A 107 -3.25 0.20 8.90
C SER A 107 -2.92 -0.78 7.79
N SER A 108 -3.28 -0.44 6.56
CA SER A 108 -2.87 -1.17 5.38
C SER A 108 -2.08 -0.28 4.42
N MET A 109 -1.13 -0.89 3.73
CA MET A 109 -0.29 -0.26 2.72
C MET A 109 -0.35 -1.08 1.43
N LEU A 110 -0.47 -0.40 0.31
CA LEU A 110 -0.46 -1.00 -1.02
C LEU A 110 0.92 -0.84 -1.66
N GLU A 111 1.58 -1.95 -1.99
CA GLU A 111 2.75 -1.97 -2.85
C GLU A 111 2.29 -2.23 -4.30
N LYS A 112 2.08 -1.15 -5.01
CA LYS A 112 1.37 -1.14 -6.30
C LYS A 112 2.08 -1.88 -7.43
N MET A 113 3.42 -1.90 -7.44
CA MET A 113 4.20 -2.58 -8.48
C MET A 113 4.34 -4.08 -8.22
N LYS A 114 4.25 -4.50 -6.96
CA LYS A 114 4.36 -5.90 -6.54
C LYS A 114 3.02 -6.61 -6.38
N GLY A 115 1.92 -5.88 -6.47
CA GLY A 115 0.59 -6.43 -6.22
C GLY A 115 0.45 -6.99 -4.80
N LEU A 116 0.85 -6.19 -3.80
CA LEU A 116 0.81 -6.58 -2.39
C LEU A 116 0.02 -5.57 -1.57
N VAL A 117 -0.81 -6.07 -0.67
CA VAL A 117 -1.37 -5.29 0.44
C VAL A 117 -0.80 -5.83 1.73
N LEU A 118 -0.16 -4.97 2.50
CA LEU A 118 0.40 -5.29 3.80
C LEU A 118 -0.43 -4.60 4.89
N VAL A 119 -1.03 -5.39 5.76
CA VAL A 119 -1.63 -4.91 7.01
C VAL A 119 -0.58 -4.96 8.10
N SER A 120 -0.47 -3.90 8.89
CA SER A 120 0.41 -3.82 10.05
C SER A 120 -0.37 -3.34 11.27
N SER A 121 -0.14 -3.99 12.41
CA SER A 121 -0.83 -3.70 13.66
C SER A 121 0.10 -3.91 14.86
N GLY A 122 0.06 -2.99 15.82
CA GLY A 122 0.73 -3.13 17.13
C GLY A 122 -0.28 -3.60 18.17
N ILE A 123 -0.12 -4.80 18.71
CA ILE A 123 -1.08 -5.48 19.54
C ILE A 123 -0.49 -5.87 20.91
N GLU A 124 -1.34 -6.18 21.88
CA GLU A 124 -0.96 -6.97 23.04
C GLU A 124 -0.80 -8.44 22.67
N PHE A 125 0.10 -9.17 23.33
CA PHE A 125 0.43 -10.53 22.92
C PHE A 125 -0.77 -11.48 22.98
N ASP A 126 -1.63 -11.34 23.99
CA ASP A 126 -2.84 -12.13 24.19
C ASP A 126 -3.97 -11.78 23.20
N LYS A 127 -3.85 -10.67 22.48
CA LYS A 127 -4.83 -10.22 21.48
C LYS A 127 -4.55 -10.72 20.05
N TYR A 128 -3.47 -11.47 19.85
CA TYR A 128 -3.04 -11.93 18.51
C TYR A 128 -4.19 -12.55 17.70
N GLN A 129 -4.83 -13.59 18.25
CA GLN A 129 -5.87 -14.30 17.50
C GLN A 129 -7.09 -13.40 17.23
N THR A 130 -7.54 -12.68 18.24
CA THR A 130 -8.71 -11.80 18.13
C THR A 130 -8.47 -10.67 17.12
N ALA A 131 -7.28 -10.03 17.14
CA ALA A 131 -6.95 -8.97 16.21
C ALA A 131 -6.83 -9.50 14.77
N LYS A 132 -6.19 -10.67 14.58
CA LYS A 132 -6.12 -11.32 13.28
C LYS A 132 -7.49 -11.63 12.70
N ASP A 133 -8.37 -12.25 13.50
CA ASP A 133 -9.71 -12.65 13.06
C ASP A 133 -10.56 -11.42 12.73
N GLU A 134 -10.44 -10.35 13.49
CA GLU A 134 -11.16 -9.10 13.23
C GLU A 134 -10.65 -8.42 11.94
N ILE A 135 -9.34 -8.36 11.70
CA ILE A 135 -8.78 -7.83 10.46
C ILE A 135 -9.33 -8.60 9.26
N LEU A 136 -9.35 -9.93 9.33
CA LEU A 136 -9.91 -10.78 8.26
C LEU A 136 -11.43 -10.57 8.13
N SER A 137 -12.17 -10.39 9.21
CA SER A 137 -13.60 -10.09 9.21
C SER A 137 -13.90 -8.77 8.49
N GLN A 138 -13.07 -7.74 8.68
CA GLN A 138 -13.22 -6.46 7.96
C GLN A 138 -12.96 -6.61 6.45
N LEU A 139 -12.00 -7.45 6.05
CA LEU A 139 -11.81 -7.79 4.65
C LEU A 139 -13.03 -8.50 4.06
N GLU A 140 -13.58 -9.48 4.77
CA GLU A 140 -14.80 -10.19 4.35
C GLU A 140 -16.00 -9.25 4.24
N ALA A 141 -16.15 -8.27 5.13
CA ALA A 141 -17.19 -7.26 5.02
C ALA A 141 -17.09 -6.47 3.69
N ILE A 142 -15.87 -6.05 3.30
CA ILE A 142 -15.66 -5.37 2.01
C ILE A 142 -15.99 -6.31 0.83
N ARG A 143 -15.60 -7.58 0.90
CA ARG A 143 -15.90 -8.60 -0.13
C ARG A 143 -17.40 -8.77 -0.36
N ARG A 144 -18.21 -8.67 0.70
CA ARG A 144 -19.68 -8.73 0.64
C ARG A 144 -20.33 -7.40 0.22
N GLY A 145 -19.57 -6.34 0.01
CA GLY A 145 -20.09 -5.02 -0.33
C GLY A 145 -20.58 -4.21 0.88
N GLU A 146 -20.26 -4.61 2.09
CA GLU A 146 -20.60 -3.91 3.33
C GLU A 146 -19.69 -2.68 3.54
N ILE A 147 -19.80 -1.73 2.60
CA ILE A 147 -19.09 -0.46 2.61
C ILE A 147 -20.16 0.63 2.74
N GLN A 148 -20.10 1.42 3.79
CA GLN A 148 -21.02 2.53 3.98
C GLN A 148 -20.66 3.69 3.05
N ASP A 149 -21.65 4.51 2.68
CA ASP A 149 -21.42 5.66 1.80
C ASP A 149 -20.36 6.61 2.35
N TRP A 150 -20.38 6.86 3.65
CA TRP A 150 -19.38 7.73 4.29
C TRP A 150 -17.97 7.15 4.29
N GLU A 151 -17.82 5.81 4.33
CA GLU A 151 -16.50 5.14 4.22
C GLU A 151 -15.91 5.33 2.82
N LEU A 152 -16.72 5.09 1.78
CA LEU A 152 -16.30 5.23 0.40
C LEU A 152 -15.98 6.69 0.06
N GLU A 153 -16.88 7.63 0.42
CA GLU A 153 -16.69 9.05 0.16
C GLU A 153 -15.55 9.65 0.98
N GLY A 154 -15.35 9.21 2.22
CA GLY A 154 -14.22 9.61 3.05
C GLY A 154 -12.89 9.14 2.47
N ALA A 155 -12.82 7.90 2.01
CA ALA A 155 -11.65 7.34 1.32
C ALA A 155 -11.35 8.13 0.02
N ARG A 156 -12.39 8.38 -0.81
CA ARG A 156 -12.29 9.13 -2.06
C ARG A 156 -11.71 10.52 -1.83
N ARG A 157 -12.29 11.29 -0.92
CA ARG A 157 -11.82 12.64 -0.59
C ARG A 157 -10.38 12.65 -0.07
N THR A 158 -10.02 11.68 0.75
CA THR A 158 -8.66 11.54 1.28
C THR A 158 -7.66 11.26 0.18
N LEU A 159 -7.97 10.34 -0.74
CA LEU A 159 -7.11 10.01 -1.88
C LEU A 159 -6.94 11.20 -2.83
N ILE A 160 -8.05 11.80 -3.26
CA ILE A 160 -8.03 12.95 -4.18
C ILE A 160 -7.28 14.12 -3.54
N GLY A 161 -7.62 14.48 -2.31
CA GLY A 161 -6.96 15.57 -1.60
C GLY A 161 -5.46 15.32 -1.40
N GLY A 162 -5.06 14.09 -1.08
CA GLY A 162 -3.67 13.70 -0.94
C GLY A 162 -2.88 13.82 -2.25
N HIS A 163 -3.47 13.42 -3.38
CA HIS A 163 -2.85 13.55 -4.69
C HIS A 163 -2.80 15.00 -5.18
N LEU A 164 -3.86 15.78 -4.96
CA LEU A 164 -3.85 17.20 -5.29
C LEU A 164 -2.82 17.99 -4.47
N ALA A 165 -2.66 17.67 -3.19
CA ALA A 165 -1.62 18.26 -2.35
C ALA A 165 -0.19 17.96 -2.83
N THR A 166 0.01 16.92 -3.65
CA THR A 166 1.30 16.64 -4.30
C THR A 166 1.70 17.76 -5.24
N LEU A 167 0.74 18.46 -5.86
CA LEU A 167 1.03 19.57 -6.78
C LEU A 167 1.69 20.77 -6.10
N ASP A 168 1.52 20.91 -4.80
CA ASP A 168 2.08 22.02 -4.01
C ASP A 168 3.41 21.63 -3.32
N ASP A 169 3.87 20.37 -3.44
CA ASP A 169 5.06 19.86 -2.78
C ASP A 169 6.04 19.29 -3.81
N GLN A 170 7.21 19.95 -3.93
CA GLN A 170 8.25 19.56 -4.89
C GLN A 170 8.77 18.14 -4.67
N GLY A 171 8.97 17.71 -3.41
CA GLY A 171 9.47 16.37 -3.10
C GLY A 171 8.45 15.30 -3.44
N ARG A 172 7.16 15.55 -3.15
CA ARG A 172 6.08 14.62 -3.52
C ARG A 172 5.89 14.52 -5.04
N GLN A 173 6.03 15.64 -5.76
CA GLN A 173 6.02 15.62 -7.24
C GLN A 173 7.18 14.78 -7.78
N GLU A 174 8.38 14.95 -7.22
CA GLU A 174 9.55 14.15 -7.61
C GLU A 174 9.29 12.66 -7.40
N GLU A 175 8.79 12.27 -6.22
CA GLU A 175 8.46 10.88 -5.90
C GLU A 175 7.36 10.31 -6.80
N PHE A 176 6.30 11.08 -7.05
CA PHE A 176 5.21 10.69 -7.94
C PHE A 176 5.72 10.40 -9.36
N TRP A 177 6.43 11.34 -9.96
CA TRP A 177 6.93 11.20 -11.32
C TRP A 177 8.04 10.17 -11.47
N LEU A 178 8.90 10.04 -10.44
CA LEU A 178 9.88 8.94 -10.40
C LEU A 178 9.17 7.59 -10.39
N GLY A 179 8.10 7.45 -9.61
CA GLY A 179 7.27 6.25 -9.59
C GLY A 179 6.61 5.94 -10.94
N GLN A 180 6.06 6.97 -11.61
CA GLN A 180 5.50 6.83 -12.97
C GLN A 180 6.57 6.38 -13.97
N ALA A 181 7.72 7.04 -13.98
CA ALA A 181 8.83 6.70 -14.88
C ALA A 181 9.37 5.28 -14.61
N ALA A 182 9.51 4.87 -13.35
CA ALA A 182 9.96 3.52 -13.00
C ALA A 182 8.97 2.43 -13.43
N ALA A 183 7.67 2.75 -13.41
CA ALA A 183 6.61 1.86 -13.86
C ALA A 183 6.38 1.91 -15.40
N GLY A 184 7.01 2.83 -16.11
CA GLY A 184 6.72 3.07 -17.53
C GLY A 184 5.34 3.65 -17.79
N LEU A 185 4.79 4.38 -16.80
CA LEU A 185 3.49 5.03 -16.85
C LEU A 185 3.66 6.55 -17.06
N ASP A 186 2.63 7.18 -17.58
CA ASP A 186 2.57 8.64 -17.84
C ASP A 186 1.29 9.29 -17.29
N THR A 187 0.50 8.55 -16.50
CA THR A 187 -0.75 9.05 -15.89
C THR A 187 -0.47 10.25 -15.00
N THR A 188 -1.11 11.36 -15.28
CA THR A 188 -0.99 12.59 -14.51
C THR A 188 -1.83 12.54 -13.22
N ILE A 189 -1.54 13.44 -12.26
CA ILE A 189 -2.32 13.55 -11.02
C ILE A 189 -3.81 13.86 -11.31
N PRO A 190 -4.17 14.80 -12.21
CA PRO A 190 -5.57 15.03 -12.58
C PRO A 190 -6.27 13.81 -13.18
N GLU A 191 -5.61 13.06 -14.06
CA GLU A 191 -6.17 11.83 -14.64
C GLU A 191 -6.39 10.76 -13.58
N LEU A 192 -5.43 10.57 -12.69
CA LEU A 192 -5.54 9.61 -11.59
C LEU A 192 -6.67 9.99 -10.62
N THR A 193 -6.80 11.28 -10.28
CA THR A 193 -7.90 11.74 -9.41
C THR A 193 -9.27 11.59 -10.06
N ALA A 194 -9.38 11.83 -11.38
CA ALA A 194 -10.61 11.57 -12.12
C ALA A 194 -11.01 10.08 -12.10
N GLN A 195 -10.03 9.17 -12.21
CA GLN A 195 -10.28 7.74 -12.06
C GLN A 195 -10.84 7.39 -10.67
N PHE A 196 -10.33 8.00 -9.60
CA PHE A 196 -10.86 7.76 -8.25
C PHE A 196 -12.29 8.29 -8.07
N GLU A 197 -12.69 9.36 -8.77
CA GLU A 197 -14.06 9.87 -8.73
C GLU A 197 -15.08 8.87 -9.27
N GLU A 198 -14.68 8.04 -10.24
CA GLU A 198 -15.54 7.07 -10.91
C GLU A 198 -15.62 5.72 -10.22
N VAL A 199 -14.71 5.41 -9.27
CA VAL A 199 -14.69 4.10 -8.59
C VAL A 199 -15.97 3.86 -7.81
N THR A 200 -16.64 2.73 -8.08
CA THR A 200 -17.86 2.31 -7.40
C THR A 200 -17.60 1.34 -6.26
N ARG A 201 -18.58 1.17 -5.37
CA ARG A 201 -18.55 0.17 -4.29
C ARG A 201 -18.38 -1.25 -4.82
N GLU A 202 -19.04 -1.55 -5.92
CA GLU A 202 -19.00 -2.86 -6.59
C GLU A 202 -17.60 -3.18 -7.08
N GLN A 203 -16.90 -2.20 -7.66
CA GLN A 203 -15.50 -2.35 -8.11
C GLN A 203 -14.56 -2.56 -6.92
N VAL A 204 -14.72 -1.81 -5.83
CA VAL A 204 -13.96 -2.00 -4.58
C VAL A 204 -14.16 -3.42 -4.03
N SER A 205 -15.40 -3.91 -4.01
CA SER A 205 -15.71 -5.27 -3.56
C SER A 205 -15.19 -6.35 -4.52
N ALA A 206 -15.19 -6.05 -5.83
CA ALA A 206 -14.65 -6.97 -6.85
C ALA A 206 -13.15 -7.19 -6.67
N VAL A 207 -12.36 -6.12 -6.48
CA VAL A 207 -10.92 -6.25 -6.22
C VAL A 207 -10.65 -6.88 -4.86
N ALA A 208 -11.46 -6.60 -3.82
CA ALA A 208 -11.33 -7.24 -2.52
C ALA A 208 -11.47 -8.78 -2.59
N ARG A 209 -12.32 -9.29 -3.48
CA ARG A 209 -12.48 -10.73 -3.72
C ARG A 209 -11.27 -11.39 -4.37
N LYS A 210 -10.41 -10.61 -5.06
CA LYS A 210 -9.17 -11.11 -5.67
C LYS A 210 -8.03 -11.23 -4.65
N LEU A 211 -8.12 -10.56 -3.49
CA LEU A 211 -7.07 -10.63 -2.50
C LEU A 211 -6.98 -12.02 -1.87
N GLU A 212 -5.77 -12.52 -1.74
CA GLU A 212 -5.46 -13.82 -1.13
C GLU A 212 -4.45 -13.62 0.01
N LEU A 213 -4.76 -14.15 1.20
CA LEU A 213 -3.83 -14.13 2.32
C LEU A 213 -2.62 -15.02 2.00
N ASP A 214 -1.43 -14.43 1.97
CA ASP A 214 -0.18 -15.10 1.64
C ASP A 214 0.64 -15.39 2.89
N THR A 215 0.75 -14.43 3.80
CA THR A 215 1.63 -14.54 4.96
C THR A 215 0.99 -13.89 6.19
N VAL A 216 1.14 -14.54 7.33
CA VAL A 216 0.87 -14.00 8.65
C VAL A 216 2.18 -13.99 9.43
N TYR A 217 2.60 -12.82 9.89
CA TYR A 217 3.80 -12.66 10.72
C TYR A 217 3.40 -12.16 12.10
N PHE A 218 3.91 -12.81 13.15
CA PHE A 218 3.71 -12.40 14.52
C PHE A 218 5.03 -12.29 15.29
N LEU A 219 5.39 -11.09 15.68
CA LEU A 219 6.47 -10.82 16.62
C LEU A 219 5.91 -10.77 18.03
N LYS A 220 6.40 -11.63 18.91
CA LYS A 220 6.00 -11.69 20.33
C LYS A 220 7.17 -11.44 21.28
N GLY A 221 6.88 -11.16 22.55
CA GLY A 221 7.91 -11.10 23.60
C GLY A 221 8.52 -12.47 23.88
N LYS A 222 9.78 -12.49 24.36
CA LYS A 222 10.47 -13.72 24.76
C LYS A 222 9.86 -14.40 25.98
N GLU A 223 9.13 -13.64 26.80
CA GLU A 223 8.43 -14.10 27.98
C GLU A 223 6.91 -13.86 27.77
N GLY A 224 6.27 -14.68 26.97
CA GLY A 224 4.84 -14.61 26.71
C GLY A 224 4.26 -15.97 26.38
#